data_80b17a255e33d6e6e3a28cf6ef9da03c
#
_entry.id   80b17a255e33d6e6e3a28cf6ef9da03c
#
_cell.length_a   1.000
_cell.length_b   1.000
_cell.length_c   1.000
_cell.angle_alpha   90.00
_cell.angle_beta   90.00
_cell.angle_gamma   90.00
#
_symmetry.space_group_name_H-M   'P 1'
#
loop_
_entity.id
_entity.type
_entity.pdbx_description
1 polymer ?
#
loop_
_entity_poly.entity_id
_entity_poly.type
_entity_poly.pdbx_seq_one_letter_code
_entity_poly.pdbx_strand_id
1 'polypeptide(L)'
;VSAAVGAAAEKAKEVQTILGAWSDNAGTMEKNAVNTELLQKVRQNPALLEISKHLGRFREIFAQGKRNGYAYGRGETYALELGNDLSRAIGSEFAMLASPQTVPLFVKKYQQRRLKQYRRREPVHKGMGDIICCLDESGSTRGDAAAWGKAVALTLLDIAAENRRKFALIHFAGSSSCKVDVFLPGQYSVQDKMNAAETFLDGGTDFKRPLGEAIQLMDSGFENADIVFLTDGLCELPEDYLATLRKEQAARKFTVTGILLDAGNPDMDFSLTPFCQKIYRTSELAGDEIVRGLVAQRM
;
A
#
# COMPACT_ATOMS: atom_id res chain seq x y z
N VAL A 1 3.72 41.23 17.91
CA VAL A 1 2.62 40.27 18.24
C VAL A 1 2.33 39.38 17.03
N SER A 2 2.15 39.91 15.81
CA SER A 2 1.81 39.11 14.60
C SER A 2 2.87 38.05 14.27
N ALA A 3 4.18 38.35 14.31
CA ALA A 3 5.25 37.40 14.04
C ALA A 3 5.30 36.27 15.08
N ALA A 4 5.04 36.55 16.36
CA ALA A 4 5.02 35.54 17.41
C ALA A 4 3.81 34.59 17.28
N VAL A 5 2.66 35.12 16.86
CA VAL A 5 1.46 34.31 16.57
C VAL A 5 1.68 33.41 15.34
N GLY A 6 2.33 33.93 14.28
CA GLY A 6 2.70 33.13 13.11
C GLY A 6 3.65 31.98 13.45
N ALA A 7 4.71 32.25 14.23
CA ALA A 7 5.66 31.22 14.66
C ALA A 7 5.01 30.16 15.60
N ALA A 8 4.06 30.57 16.45
CA ALA A 8 3.30 29.63 17.28
C ALA A 8 2.36 28.76 16.46
N ALA A 9 1.72 29.31 15.42
CA ALA A 9 0.86 28.56 14.51
C ALA A 9 1.64 27.53 13.69
N GLU A 10 2.82 27.88 13.19
CA GLU A 10 3.71 26.96 12.46
C GLU A 10 4.18 25.80 13.37
N LYS A 11 4.61 26.10 14.60
CA LYS A 11 4.97 25.06 15.57
C LYS A 11 3.80 24.14 15.94
N ALA A 12 2.61 24.69 16.08
CA ALA A 12 1.42 23.89 16.34
C ALA A 12 1.09 22.95 15.17
N LYS A 13 1.22 23.43 13.92
CA LYS A 13 1.03 22.65 12.71
C LYS A 13 2.07 21.55 12.56
N GLU A 14 3.33 21.83 12.86
CA GLU A 14 4.40 20.84 12.89
C GLU A 14 4.11 19.72 13.91
N VAL A 15 3.74 20.09 15.14
CA VAL A 15 3.33 19.12 16.18
C VAL A 15 2.17 18.25 15.72
N GLN A 16 1.16 18.86 15.12
CA GLN A 16 -0.01 18.14 14.59
C GLN A 16 0.37 17.17 13.48
N THR A 17 1.28 17.57 12.58
CA THR A 17 1.79 16.71 11.50
C THR A 17 2.53 15.52 12.05
N ILE A 18 3.44 15.73 13.02
CA ILE A 18 4.21 14.65 13.65
C ILE A 18 3.28 13.68 14.38
N LEU A 19 2.39 14.19 15.23
CA LEU A 19 1.47 13.33 15.97
C LEU A 19 0.51 12.58 15.04
N GLY A 20 -0.01 13.24 14.02
CA GLY A 20 -0.86 12.61 13.01
C GLY A 20 -0.14 11.55 12.19
N ALA A 21 1.16 11.71 11.94
CA ALA A 21 1.97 10.74 11.20
C ALA A 21 2.22 9.45 11.98
N TRP A 22 2.37 9.51 13.30
CA TRP A 22 2.77 8.35 14.12
C TRP A 22 1.64 7.76 14.97
N SER A 23 0.49 8.43 15.10
CA SER A 23 -0.64 7.89 15.87
C SER A 23 -1.33 6.73 15.15
N ASP A 24 -1.85 5.77 15.91
CA ASP A 24 -2.62 4.65 15.35
C ASP A 24 -4.02 5.06 14.84
N ASN A 25 -4.53 6.21 15.30
CA ASN A 25 -5.81 6.78 14.87
C ASN A 25 -5.60 8.17 14.27
N ALA A 26 -5.73 8.29 12.96
CA ALA A 26 -5.72 9.57 12.27
C ALA A 26 -6.89 10.43 12.77
N GLY A 27 -6.58 11.45 13.57
CA GLY A 27 -7.55 12.47 13.99
C GLY A 27 -7.88 12.56 15.48
N THR A 28 -7.45 11.65 16.34
CA THR A 28 -7.63 11.75 17.78
C THR A 28 -6.35 12.20 18.49
N MET A 29 -6.27 13.48 18.81
CA MET A 29 -5.23 14.01 19.70
C MET A 29 -5.62 13.75 21.16
N GLU A 30 -5.35 12.57 21.67
CA GLU A 30 -5.31 12.39 23.11
C GLU A 30 -3.97 12.93 23.65
N LYS A 31 -4.06 13.88 24.58
CA LYS A 31 -2.88 14.42 25.28
C LYS A 31 -2.38 13.41 26.32
N ASN A 32 -1.70 12.37 25.88
CA ASN A 32 -1.08 11.39 26.75
C ASN A 32 0.44 11.65 26.88
N ALA A 33 1.03 11.26 28.03
CA ALA A 33 2.46 11.37 28.28
C ALA A 33 3.32 10.71 27.18
N VAL A 34 2.82 9.61 26.59
CA VAL A 34 3.42 8.89 25.45
C VAL A 34 3.63 9.80 24.23
N ASN A 35 2.70 10.74 23.98
CA ASN A 35 2.81 11.68 22.85
C ASN A 35 3.91 12.71 23.04
N THR A 36 4.29 13.03 24.29
CA THR A 36 5.36 13.99 24.59
C THR A 36 6.73 13.36 24.34
N GLU A 37 6.94 12.12 24.76
CA GLU A 37 8.17 11.36 24.51
C GLU A 37 8.37 11.11 23.00
N LEU A 38 7.31 10.73 22.30
CA LEU A 38 7.28 10.55 20.85
C LEU A 38 7.68 11.85 20.13
N LEU A 39 7.09 12.97 20.52
CA LEU A 39 7.43 14.28 19.95
C LEU A 39 8.90 14.66 20.17
N GLN A 40 9.42 14.40 21.36
CA GLN A 40 10.82 14.66 21.67
C GLN A 40 11.74 13.78 20.80
N LYS A 41 11.44 12.49 20.70
CA LYS A 41 12.21 11.54 19.90
C LYS A 41 12.22 11.93 18.41
N VAL A 42 11.08 12.26 17.83
CA VAL A 42 10.99 12.68 16.43
C VAL A 42 11.74 13.99 16.18
N ARG A 43 11.63 14.98 17.08
CA ARG A 43 12.33 16.25 16.94
C ARG A 43 13.84 16.15 17.08
N GLN A 44 14.31 15.19 17.86
CA GLN A 44 15.74 14.96 18.06
C GLN A 44 16.37 14.18 16.90
N ASN A 45 15.57 13.48 16.10
CA ASN A 45 16.03 12.68 14.96
C ASN A 45 15.57 13.30 13.63
N PRO A 46 16.49 13.96 12.86
CA PRO A 46 16.16 14.58 11.58
C PRO A 46 15.52 13.60 10.56
N ALA A 47 15.98 12.33 10.55
CA ALA A 47 15.43 11.33 9.65
C ALA A 47 13.95 11.04 9.96
N LEU A 48 13.58 10.89 11.24
CA LEU A 48 12.18 10.70 11.64
C LEU A 48 11.32 11.92 11.30
N LEU A 49 11.90 13.13 11.36
CA LEU A 49 11.18 14.36 11.01
C LEU A 49 10.85 14.39 9.51
N GLU A 50 11.81 14.04 8.65
CA GLU A 50 11.59 13.96 7.20
C GLU A 50 10.56 12.86 6.85
N ILE A 51 10.67 11.68 7.44
CA ILE A 51 9.68 10.62 7.30
C ILE A 51 8.29 11.11 7.70
N SER A 52 8.17 11.87 8.79
CA SER A 52 6.88 12.39 9.27
C SER A 52 6.20 13.31 8.26
N LYS A 53 6.97 14.13 7.52
CA LYS A 53 6.45 15.02 6.48
C LYS A 53 5.79 14.22 5.35
N HIS A 54 6.48 13.21 4.84
CA HIS A 54 5.95 12.35 3.78
C HIS A 54 4.79 11.49 4.27
N LEU A 55 4.91 10.88 5.44
CA LEU A 55 3.91 9.97 6.00
C LEU A 55 2.56 10.67 6.24
N GLY A 56 2.57 11.89 6.77
CA GLY A 56 1.35 12.68 6.95
C GLY A 56 0.61 12.91 5.62
N ARG A 57 1.35 13.27 4.56
CA ARG A 57 0.79 13.47 3.22
C ARG A 57 0.24 12.19 2.61
N PHE A 58 0.94 11.08 2.74
CA PHE A 58 0.51 9.79 2.20
C PHE A 58 -0.73 9.24 2.91
N ARG A 59 -0.86 9.46 4.21
CA ARG A 59 -2.07 9.14 4.97
C ARG A 59 -3.28 9.93 4.50
N GLU A 60 -3.12 11.19 4.13
CA GLU A 60 -4.20 11.97 3.53
C GLU A 60 -4.65 11.39 2.19
N ILE A 61 -3.69 11.01 1.34
CA ILE A 61 -3.97 10.35 0.05
C ILE A 61 -4.71 9.03 0.27
N PHE A 62 -4.26 8.23 1.22
CA PHE A 62 -4.92 6.98 1.58
C PHE A 62 -6.35 7.20 2.06
N ALA A 63 -6.57 8.16 2.95
CA ALA A 63 -7.90 8.50 3.45
C ALA A 63 -8.83 9.03 2.35
N GLN A 64 -8.31 9.76 1.36
CA GLN A 64 -9.06 10.21 0.18
C GLN A 64 -9.38 9.02 -0.73
N GLY A 65 -8.41 8.15 -0.99
CA GLY A 65 -8.60 6.92 -1.78
C GLY A 65 -9.69 6.04 -1.22
N LYS A 66 -9.69 5.85 0.10
CA LYS A 66 -10.73 5.10 0.83
C LYS A 66 -12.12 5.72 0.64
N ARG A 67 -12.26 7.04 0.76
CA ARG A 67 -13.53 7.74 0.52
C ARG A 67 -14.03 7.55 -0.92
N ASN A 68 -13.12 7.61 -1.89
CA ASN A 68 -13.42 7.40 -3.30
C ASN A 68 -13.71 5.93 -3.62
N GLY A 69 -13.01 4.98 -2.99
CA GLY A 69 -13.23 3.54 -3.14
C GLY A 69 -14.63 3.11 -2.76
N TYR A 70 -15.23 3.71 -1.71
CA TYR A 70 -16.64 3.49 -1.38
C TYR A 70 -17.60 3.99 -2.48
N ALA A 71 -17.22 4.99 -3.27
CA ALA A 71 -18.01 5.45 -4.41
C ALA A 71 -17.93 4.49 -5.62
N TYR A 72 -16.82 3.78 -5.79
CA TYR A 72 -16.60 2.79 -6.86
C TYR A 72 -16.98 1.34 -6.49
N GLY A 73 -17.48 1.08 -5.30
CA GLY A 73 -17.87 -0.26 -4.82
C GLY A 73 -19.06 -0.91 -5.54
N ARG A 74 -19.60 -0.26 -6.58
CA ARG A 74 -20.49 -0.86 -7.57
C ARG A 74 -19.71 -1.04 -8.85
N GLY A 75 -19.21 -2.25 -9.11
CA GLY A 75 -18.45 -2.57 -10.31
C GLY A 75 -19.11 -2.01 -11.57
N GLU A 76 -18.30 -1.57 -12.55
CA GLU A 76 -18.79 -1.01 -13.81
C GLU A 76 -19.79 -1.95 -14.48
N THR A 77 -20.95 -1.41 -14.81
CA THR A 77 -22.00 -2.10 -15.57
C THR A 77 -21.60 -2.10 -17.04
N TYR A 78 -21.32 -3.25 -17.62
CA TYR A 78 -20.86 -3.31 -19.00
C TYR A 78 -21.81 -4.06 -19.95
N ALA A 79 -22.79 -4.79 -19.43
CA ALA A 79 -23.76 -5.53 -20.23
C ALA A 79 -25.03 -5.80 -19.43
N LEU A 80 -26.07 -6.30 -20.16
CA LEU A 80 -27.28 -6.86 -19.57
C LEU A 80 -27.25 -8.38 -19.72
N GLU A 81 -27.68 -9.07 -18.67
CA GLU A 81 -27.85 -10.51 -18.65
C GLU A 81 -29.24 -10.88 -18.08
N LEU A 82 -29.61 -12.13 -18.23
CA LEU A 82 -30.84 -12.66 -17.61
C LEU A 82 -30.46 -13.41 -16.34
N GLY A 83 -31.19 -13.14 -15.24
CA GLY A 83 -30.95 -13.76 -13.97
C GLY A 83 -32.08 -13.56 -12.97
N ASN A 84 -31.82 -13.78 -11.69
CA ASN A 84 -32.77 -13.59 -10.61
C ASN A 84 -32.18 -12.80 -9.42
N ASP A 85 -31.08 -12.08 -9.63
CA ASP A 85 -30.50 -11.21 -8.60
C ASP A 85 -31.21 -9.86 -8.59
N LEU A 86 -32.07 -9.66 -7.61
CA LEU A 86 -32.86 -8.43 -7.48
C LEU A 86 -31.97 -7.19 -7.25
N SER A 87 -30.80 -7.36 -6.65
CA SER A 87 -29.89 -6.24 -6.41
C SER A 87 -29.29 -5.68 -7.70
N ARG A 88 -29.28 -6.48 -8.76
CA ARG A 88 -28.77 -6.16 -10.09
C ARG A 88 -29.87 -5.91 -11.12
N ALA A 89 -31.14 -6.17 -10.77
CA ALA A 89 -32.25 -6.01 -11.69
C ALA A 89 -32.40 -4.55 -12.14
N ILE A 90 -32.70 -4.34 -13.42
CA ILE A 90 -32.92 -3.00 -13.97
C ILE A 90 -34.27 -2.44 -13.48
N GLY A 91 -34.32 -1.10 -13.34
CA GLY A 91 -35.53 -0.42 -12.83
C GLY A 91 -36.82 -0.75 -13.58
N SER A 92 -36.72 -1.01 -14.88
CA SER A 92 -37.88 -1.40 -15.69
C SER A 92 -38.48 -2.78 -15.33
N GLU A 93 -37.73 -3.70 -14.77
CA GLU A 93 -38.24 -4.98 -14.26
C GLU A 93 -39.10 -4.75 -12.99
N PHE A 94 -38.70 -3.82 -12.13
CA PHE A 94 -39.47 -3.44 -10.94
C PHE A 94 -40.75 -2.68 -11.27
N ALA A 95 -40.83 -2.03 -12.43
CA ALA A 95 -42.08 -1.39 -12.88
C ALA A 95 -43.22 -2.38 -12.97
N MET A 96 -42.96 -3.69 -13.20
CA MET A 96 -44.00 -4.73 -13.20
C MET A 96 -44.63 -4.95 -11.82
N LEU A 97 -44.03 -4.50 -10.75
CA LEU A 97 -44.62 -4.56 -9.39
C LEU A 97 -45.61 -3.43 -9.11
N ALA A 98 -45.64 -2.40 -9.96
CA ALA A 98 -46.53 -1.25 -9.80
C ALA A 98 -48.00 -1.56 -10.12
N SER A 99 -48.28 -2.67 -10.85
CA SER A 99 -49.64 -3.08 -11.17
C SER A 99 -49.94 -4.53 -10.78
N PRO A 100 -51.05 -4.82 -10.09
CA PRO A 100 -51.41 -6.18 -9.71
C PRO A 100 -51.51 -7.15 -10.89
N GLN A 101 -51.80 -6.64 -12.07
CA GLN A 101 -51.92 -7.45 -13.29
C GLN A 101 -50.57 -7.94 -13.82
N THR A 102 -49.49 -7.21 -13.54
CA THR A 102 -48.14 -7.53 -14.02
C THR A 102 -47.25 -8.21 -12.98
N VAL A 103 -47.65 -8.22 -11.71
CA VAL A 103 -46.93 -8.93 -10.62
C VAL A 103 -46.73 -10.42 -10.95
N PRO A 104 -47.72 -11.18 -11.44
CA PRO A 104 -47.50 -12.59 -11.78
C PRO A 104 -46.44 -12.79 -12.86
N LEU A 105 -46.30 -11.84 -13.78
CA LEU A 105 -45.27 -11.88 -14.81
C LEU A 105 -43.86 -11.67 -14.20
N PHE A 106 -43.72 -10.73 -13.26
CA PHE A 106 -42.49 -10.53 -12.54
C PHE A 106 -42.05 -11.79 -11.77
N VAL A 107 -43.00 -12.40 -11.03
CA VAL A 107 -42.72 -13.62 -10.26
C VAL A 107 -42.30 -14.77 -11.17
N LYS A 108 -43.01 -14.94 -12.32
CA LYS A 108 -42.64 -15.94 -13.33
C LYS A 108 -41.22 -15.71 -13.88
N LYS A 109 -40.89 -14.48 -14.23
CA LYS A 109 -39.54 -14.13 -14.71
C LYS A 109 -38.45 -14.38 -13.63
N TYR A 110 -38.73 -14.04 -12.37
CA TYR A 110 -37.83 -14.26 -11.24
C TYR A 110 -37.55 -15.76 -11.06
N GLN A 111 -38.62 -16.59 -11.02
CA GLN A 111 -38.49 -18.04 -10.87
C GLN A 111 -37.73 -18.68 -12.04
N GLN A 112 -37.97 -18.18 -13.26
CA GLN A 112 -37.30 -18.68 -14.47
C GLN A 112 -35.88 -18.08 -14.67
N ARG A 113 -35.36 -17.25 -13.76
CA ARG A 113 -34.09 -16.53 -13.89
C ARG A 113 -34.02 -15.68 -15.18
N ARG A 114 -35.12 -15.00 -15.53
CA ARG A 114 -35.27 -14.23 -16.76
C ARG A 114 -35.48 -12.73 -16.53
N LEU A 115 -35.23 -12.23 -15.32
CA LEU A 115 -35.18 -10.80 -15.07
C LEU A 115 -33.95 -10.24 -15.78
N LYS A 116 -34.10 -9.11 -16.45
CA LYS A 116 -32.99 -8.35 -16.98
C LYS A 116 -32.23 -7.73 -15.82
N GLN A 117 -30.97 -8.05 -15.72
CA GLN A 117 -30.09 -7.53 -14.67
C GLN A 117 -28.78 -7.03 -15.27
N TYR A 118 -28.15 -6.09 -14.57
CA TYR A 118 -26.86 -5.59 -14.96
C TYR A 118 -25.79 -6.65 -14.72
N ARG A 119 -25.01 -6.95 -15.76
CA ARG A 119 -23.78 -7.69 -15.62
C ARG A 119 -22.70 -6.70 -15.18
N ARG A 120 -22.28 -6.81 -13.94
CA ARG A 120 -21.17 -6.01 -13.40
C ARG A 120 -19.89 -6.77 -13.60
N ARG A 121 -18.82 -6.08 -13.96
CA ARG A 121 -17.49 -6.58 -13.65
C ARG A 121 -17.40 -6.54 -12.13
N GLU A 122 -17.60 -7.67 -11.51
CA GLU A 122 -17.12 -7.79 -10.13
C GLU A 122 -15.62 -7.48 -10.22
N PRO A 123 -15.09 -6.50 -9.45
CA PRO A 123 -13.67 -6.50 -9.25
C PRO A 123 -13.39 -7.92 -8.78
N VAL A 124 -12.58 -8.65 -9.54
CA VAL A 124 -11.98 -9.86 -9.01
C VAL A 124 -11.25 -9.32 -7.81
N HIS A 125 -11.81 -9.51 -6.60
CA HIS A 125 -11.06 -9.36 -5.38
C HIS A 125 -9.99 -10.44 -5.52
N LYS A 126 -8.89 -10.10 -6.21
CA LYS A 126 -7.63 -10.80 -6.05
C LYS A 126 -7.43 -10.78 -4.57
N GLY A 127 -7.54 -11.95 -3.95
CA GLY A 127 -7.64 -12.07 -2.51
C GLY A 127 -6.66 -11.11 -1.88
N MET A 128 -7.15 -10.28 -0.97
CA MET A 128 -6.33 -9.26 -0.36
C MET A 128 -5.30 -9.94 0.53
N GLY A 129 -4.21 -10.42 -0.08
CA GLY A 129 -3.14 -11.13 0.59
C GLY A 129 -2.29 -10.23 1.49
N ASP A 130 -1.42 -10.83 2.26
CA ASP A 130 -0.45 -10.13 3.09
C ASP A 130 0.48 -9.25 2.22
N ILE A 131 1.19 -8.32 2.83
CA ILE A 131 2.06 -7.38 2.11
C ILE A 131 3.50 -7.57 2.59
N ILE A 132 4.41 -7.76 1.66
CA ILE A 132 5.85 -7.78 1.93
C ILE A 132 6.47 -6.58 1.22
N CYS A 133 7.11 -5.70 1.97
CA CYS A 133 7.79 -4.52 1.47
C CYS A 133 9.30 -4.73 1.57
N CYS A 134 10.01 -4.76 0.44
CA CYS A 134 11.47 -4.76 0.42
C CYS A 134 11.95 -3.32 0.21
N LEU A 135 12.71 -2.80 1.14
CA LEU A 135 13.19 -1.43 1.15
C LEU A 135 14.71 -1.40 1.07
N ASP A 136 15.20 -0.80 0.01
CA ASP A 136 16.62 -0.54 -0.18
C ASP A 136 17.12 0.54 0.78
N GLU A 137 18.12 0.20 1.56
CA GLU A 137 18.80 1.09 2.50
C GLU A 137 20.31 1.12 2.23
N SER A 138 20.68 1.02 0.96
CA SER A 138 22.06 1.22 0.51
C SER A 138 22.50 2.67 0.70
N GLY A 139 23.81 2.90 0.65
CA GLY A 139 24.37 4.23 0.87
C GLY A 139 23.87 5.30 -0.10
N SER A 140 23.46 4.94 -1.31
CA SER A 140 22.90 5.83 -2.33
C SER A 140 21.50 6.37 -1.97
N THR A 141 20.68 5.60 -1.25
CA THR A 141 19.33 6.03 -0.84
C THR A 141 19.34 7.07 0.27
N ARG A 142 20.47 7.34 0.91
CA ARG A 142 20.57 8.21 2.09
C ARG A 142 19.95 9.59 1.84
N GLY A 143 19.19 10.08 2.81
CA GLY A 143 18.53 11.39 2.76
C GLY A 143 17.04 11.32 2.43
N ASP A 144 16.58 12.18 1.51
CA ASP A 144 15.15 12.30 1.17
C ASP A 144 14.58 11.04 0.53
N ALA A 145 15.34 10.34 -0.30
CA ALA A 145 14.94 9.08 -0.91
C ALA A 145 14.65 7.98 0.14
N ALA A 146 15.53 7.83 1.13
CA ALA A 146 15.29 6.91 2.25
C ALA A 146 14.06 7.32 3.06
N ALA A 147 13.90 8.61 3.37
CA ALA A 147 12.76 9.11 4.13
C ALA A 147 11.44 8.87 3.37
N TRP A 148 11.44 9.12 2.07
CA TRP A 148 10.30 8.86 1.20
C TRP A 148 9.97 7.36 1.13
N GLY A 149 10.95 6.50 0.90
CA GLY A 149 10.78 5.05 0.85
C GLY A 149 10.21 4.48 2.15
N LYS A 150 10.73 4.94 3.30
CA LYS A 150 10.22 4.58 4.63
C LYS A 150 8.79 5.05 4.85
N ALA A 151 8.45 6.25 4.41
CA ALA A 151 7.08 6.75 4.51
C ALA A 151 6.11 5.93 3.66
N VAL A 152 6.52 5.47 2.46
CA VAL A 152 5.73 4.53 1.65
C VAL A 152 5.56 3.20 2.38
N ALA A 153 6.63 2.61 2.91
CA ALA A 153 6.58 1.34 3.63
C ALA A 153 5.64 1.42 4.85
N LEU A 154 5.73 2.48 5.65
CA LEU A 154 4.84 2.71 6.80
C LEU A 154 3.39 2.96 6.39
N THR A 155 3.16 3.61 5.25
CA THR A 155 1.79 3.76 4.70
C THR A 155 1.21 2.41 4.29
N LEU A 156 2.02 1.54 3.67
CA LEU A 156 1.60 0.16 3.36
C LEU A 156 1.32 -0.66 4.62
N LEU A 157 2.10 -0.46 5.69
CA LEU A 157 1.81 -1.05 7.00
C LEU A 157 0.46 -0.59 7.55
N ASP A 158 0.14 0.71 7.47
CA ASP A 158 -1.16 1.23 7.91
C ASP A 158 -2.32 0.63 7.09
N ILE A 159 -2.14 0.49 5.75
CA ILE A 159 -3.10 -0.18 4.87
C ILE A 159 -3.30 -1.65 5.27
N ALA A 160 -2.20 -2.37 5.53
CA ALA A 160 -2.27 -3.75 5.98
C ALA A 160 -3.00 -3.90 7.31
N ALA A 161 -2.69 -3.02 8.28
CA ALA A 161 -3.32 -3.02 9.59
C ALA A 161 -4.83 -2.76 9.54
N GLU A 162 -5.28 -1.76 8.77
CA GLU A 162 -6.70 -1.48 8.58
C GLU A 162 -7.46 -2.67 7.98
N ASN A 163 -6.82 -3.41 7.10
CA ASN A 163 -7.39 -4.58 6.44
C ASN A 163 -7.11 -5.90 7.19
N ARG A 164 -6.54 -5.84 8.40
CA ARG A 164 -6.18 -7.00 9.24
C ARG A 164 -5.26 -8.00 8.52
N ARG A 165 -4.32 -7.49 7.71
CA ARG A 165 -3.33 -8.29 6.99
C ARG A 165 -1.99 -8.24 7.70
N LYS A 166 -1.18 -9.28 7.53
CA LYS A 166 0.21 -9.27 7.96
C LYS A 166 1.01 -8.34 7.05
N PHE A 167 1.98 -7.70 7.62
CA PHE A 167 2.93 -6.86 6.90
C PHE A 167 4.35 -7.24 7.31
N ALA A 168 5.24 -7.36 6.35
CA ALA A 168 6.67 -7.50 6.61
C ALA A 168 7.43 -6.39 5.91
N LEU A 169 8.38 -5.79 6.62
CA LEU A 169 9.35 -4.85 6.08
C LEU A 169 10.71 -5.51 6.08
N ILE A 170 11.25 -5.70 4.89
CA ILE A 170 12.57 -6.27 4.65
C ILE A 170 13.49 -5.11 4.31
N HIS A 171 14.31 -4.70 5.25
CA HIS A 171 15.39 -3.76 5.04
C HIS A 171 16.56 -4.50 4.41
N PHE A 172 17.09 -4.01 3.31
CA PHE A 172 18.23 -4.62 2.66
C PHE A 172 19.24 -3.59 2.15
N ALA A 173 20.48 -4.03 2.03
CA ALA A 173 21.58 -3.31 1.41
C ALA A 173 22.46 -4.32 0.66
N GLY A 174 23.76 -4.38 0.92
CA GLY A 174 24.64 -5.39 0.32
C GLY A 174 24.28 -6.83 0.69
N SER A 175 25.02 -7.78 0.12
CA SER A 175 24.74 -9.22 0.22
C SER A 175 24.62 -9.81 1.63
N SER A 176 25.26 -9.16 2.62
CA SER A 176 25.24 -9.61 4.03
C SER A 176 24.26 -8.83 4.92
N SER A 177 23.71 -7.71 4.43
CA SER A 177 22.92 -6.78 5.25
C SER A 177 21.44 -6.89 4.91
N CYS A 178 20.70 -7.62 5.75
CA CYS A 178 19.25 -7.75 5.63
C CYS A 178 18.63 -7.86 7.03
N LYS A 179 17.56 -7.12 7.28
CA LYS A 179 16.79 -7.17 8.52
C LYS A 179 15.31 -7.29 8.17
N VAL A 180 14.59 -8.15 8.85
CA VAL A 180 13.16 -8.38 8.63
C VAL A 180 12.39 -7.96 9.87
N ASP A 181 11.49 -7.01 9.72
CA ASP A 181 10.53 -6.60 10.74
C ASP A 181 9.13 -7.08 10.34
N VAL A 182 8.52 -7.92 11.19
CA VAL A 182 7.18 -8.52 10.93
C VAL A 182 6.16 -7.85 11.83
N PHE A 183 5.06 -7.40 11.22
CA PHE A 183 3.96 -6.73 11.88
C PHE A 183 2.68 -7.55 11.74
N LEU A 184 2.26 -8.18 12.84
CA LEU A 184 1.00 -8.91 12.89
C LEU A 184 -0.14 -7.96 13.28
N PRO A 185 -1.34 -8.10 12.71
CA PRO A 185 -2.45 -7.21 12.99
C PRO A 185 -2.78 -7.11 14.49
N GLY A 186 -2.72 -5.89 15.02
CA GLY A 186 -3.01 -5.62 16.44
C GLY A 186 -1.95 -6.07 17.44
N GLN A 187 -0.77 -6.51 16.98
CA GLN A 187 0.30 -7.03 17.85
C GLN A 187 1.60 -6.20 17.79
N TYR A 188 1.55 -4.98 17.31
CA TYR A 188 2.71 -4.08 17.26
C TYR A 188 2.36 -2.70 17.83
N SER A 189 3.37 -2.00 18.28
CA SER A 189 3.27 -0.69 18.90
C SER A 189 3.79 0.43 17.98
N VAL A 190 3.53 1.68 18.35
CA VAL A 190 4.16 2.85 17.70
C VAL A 190 5.69 2.78 17.81
N GLN A 191 6.21 2.23 18.91
CA GLN A 191 7.65 2.08 19.09
C GLN A 191 8.26 1.10 18.06
N ASP A 192 7.54 0.02 17.72
CA ASP A 192 8.00 -0.93 16.70
C ASP A 192 8.04 -0.28 15.31
N LYS A 193 7.03 0.56 14.97
CA LYS A 193 7.06 1.38 13.76
C LYS A 193 8.25 2.33 13.72
N MET A 194 8.54 2.99 14.84
CA MET A 194 9.66 3.92 14.93
C MET A 194 11.01 3.21 14.82
N ASN A 195 11.15 2.05 15.45
CA ASN A 195 12.35 1.24 15.36
C ASN A 195 12.63 0.79 13.91
N ALA A 196 11.59 0.38 13.19
CA ALA A 196 11.72 0.09 11.76
C ALA A 196 12.10 1.34 10.94
N ALA A 197 11.49 2.49 11.23
CA ALA A 197 11.80 3.75 10.57
C ALA A 197 13.23 4.24 10.82
N GLU A 198 13.78 3.99 12.01
CA GLU A 198 15.17 4.36 12.39
C GLU A 198 16.22 3.41 11.80
N THR A 199 15.82 2.20 11.38
CA THR A 199 16.75 1.24 10.77
C THR A 199 17.36 1.85 9.50
N PHE A 200 18.69 1.77 9.38
CA PHE A 200 19.42 2.10 8.16
C PHE A 200 20.68 1.22 8.10
N LEU A 201 20.77 0.41 7.05
CA LEU A 201 21.81 -0.62 6.98
C LEU A 201 23.12 -0.12 6.39
N ASP A 202 23.06 0.83 5.46
CA ASP A 202 24.20 1.30 4.67
C ASP A 202 24.90 0.17 3.86
N GLY A 203 25.69 0.52 2.87
CA GLY A 203 26.45 -0.43 2.06
C GLY A 203 26.06 -0.45 0.59
N GLY A 204 26.29 -1.57 -0.08
CA GLY A 204 25.94 -1.77 -1.48
C GLY A 204 24.49 -2.23 -1.68
N THR A 205 24.17 -2.78 -2.86
CA THR A 205 22.82 -3.24 -3.22
C THR A 205 22.85 -4.69 -3.70
N ASP A 206 22.02 -5.54 -3.11
CA ASP A 206 21.83 -6.94 -3.53
C ASP A 206 20.34 -7.30 -3.47
N PHE A 207 19.74 -7.61 -4.63
CA PHE A 207 18.31 -7.94 -4.75
C PHE A 207 18.01 -9.41 -4.44
N LYS A 208 19.01 -10.29 -4.52
CA LYS A 208 18.82 -11.72 -4.31
C LYS A 208 18.39 -12.04 -2.89
N ARG A 209 19.02 -11.38 -1.92
CA ARG A 209 18.74 -11.59 -0.50
C ARG A 209 17.31 -11.24 -0.10
N PRO A 210 16.82 -10.01 -0.34
CA PRO A 210 15.46 -9.61 0.07
C PRO A 210 14.37 -10.42 -0.65
N LEU A 211 14.57 -10.80 -1.91
CA LEU A 211 13.62 -11.67 -2.61
C LEU A 211 13.58 -13.08 -2.03
N GLY A 212 14.73 -13.62 -1.60
CA GLY A 212 14.82 -14.90 -0.90
C GLY A 212 14.10 -14.87 0.44
N GLU A 213 14.33 -13.83 1.26
CA GLU A 213 13.63 -13.62 2.54
C GLU A 213 12.12 -13.47 2.34
N ALA A 214 11.68 -12.77 1.30
CA ALA A 214 10.27 -12.65 0.96
C ALA A 214 9.61 -14.00 0.66
N ILE A 215 10.29 -14.87 -0.08
CA ILE A 215 9.81 -16.23 -0.35
C ILE A 215 9.74 -17.07 0.94
N GLN A 216 10.74 -16.97 1.83
CA GLN A 216 10.73 -17.65 3.13
C GLN A 216 9.58 -17.18 4.03
N LEU A 217 9.24 -15.89 4.02
CA LEU A 217 8.07 -15.36 4.72
C LEU A 217 6.77 -15.97 4.20
N MET A 218 6.63 -16.17 2.89
CA MET A 218 5.49 -16.87 2.32
C MET A 218 5.41 -18.32 2.78
N ASP A 219 6.54 -19.00 2.94
CA ASP A 219 6.59 -20.35 3.51
C ASP A 219 6.24 -20.37 5.00
N SER A 220 6.52 -19.31 5.72
CA SER A 220 6.25 -19.17 7.15
C SER A 220 4.84 -18.65 7.49
N GLY A 221 3.95 -18.54 6.50
CA GLY A 221 2.54 -18.26 6.71
C GLY A 221 2.05 -16.89 6.23
N PHE A 222 2.80 -16.18 5.38
CA PHE A 222 2.28 -15.03 4.63
C PHE A 222 1.46 -15.55 3.44
N GLU A 223 0.14 -15.37 3.51
CA GLU A 223 -0.79 -15.96 2.55
C GLU A 223 -1.08 -15.01 1.39
N ASN A 224 -0.96 -15.51 0.16
CA ASN A 224 -1.21 -14.75 -1.06
C ASN A 224 -0.51 -13.38 -1.08
N ALA A 225 0.67 -13.30 -0.47
CA ALA A 225 1.38 -12.05 -0.26
C ALA A 225 1.87 -11.48 -1.60
N ASP A 226 1.75 -10.16 -1.74
CA ASP A 226 2.37 -9.41 -2.83
C ASP A 226 3.58 -8.65 -2.32
N ILE A 227 4.58 -8.50 -3.19
CA ILE A 227 5.83 -7.82 -2.87
C ILE A 227 5.81 -6.41 -3.45
N VAL A 228 6.16 -5.41 -2.63
CA VAL A 228 6.51 -4.06 -3.07
C VAL A 228 8.01 -3.89 -2.89
N PHE A 229 8.72 -3.61 -3.95
CA PHE A 229 10.17 -3.54 -4.00
C PHE A 229 10.64 -2.11 -4.29
N LEU A 230 11.24 -1.45 -3.29
CA LEU A 230 11.72 -0.06 -3.39
C LEU A 230 13.24 -0.06 -3.47
N THR A 231 13.80 0.60 -4.49
CA THR A 231 15.26 0.75 -4.68
C THR A 231 15.59 1.98 -5.51
N ASP A 232 16.77 2.54 -5.30
CA ASP A 232 17.42 3.50 -6.21
C ASP A 232 18.62 2.85 -6.93
N GLY A 233 18.90 1.58 -6.61
CA GLY A 233 20.11 0.88 -6.99
C GLY A 233 19.99 0.07 -8.26
N LEU A 234 21.15 -0.16 -8.86
CA LEU A 234 21.34 -1.05 -9.98
C LEU A 234 21.87 -2.40 -9.48
N CYS A 235 21.14 -3.46 -9.75
CA CYS A 235 21.58 -4.80 -9.43
C CYS A 235 21.14 -5.77 -10.51
N GLU A 236 22.07 -6.50 -11.09
CA GLU A 236 21.78 -7.58 -12.05
C GLU A 236 21.61 -8.90 -11.32
N LEU A 237 20.47 -9.53 -11.52
CA LEU A 237 20.21 -10.88 -11.02
C LEU A 237 20.67 -11.90 -12.06
N PRO A 238 21.38 -12.97 -11.66
CA PRO A 238 21.75 -14.05 -12.56
C PRO A 238 20.51 -14.71 -13.18
N GLU A 239 20.62 -15.14 -14.45
CA GLU A 239 19.48 -15.69 -15.20
C GLU A 239 18.93 -17.00 -14.60
N ASP A 240 19.78 -17.82 -14.00
CA ASP A 240 19.38 -19.01 -13.24
C ASP A 240 18.51 -18.68 -12.03
N TYR A 241 18.85 -17.61 -11.33
CA TYR A 241 18.05 -17.10 -10.22
C TYR A 241 16.70 -16.53 -10.70
N LEU A 242 16.72 -15.73 -11.79
CA LEU A 242 15.50 -15.20 -12.40
C LEU A 242 14.55 -16.30 -12.87
N ALA A 243 15.09 -17.36 -13.47
CA ALA A 243 14.31 -18.53 -13.89
C ALA A 243 13.65 -19.22 -12.69
N THR A 244 14.35 -19.34 -11.57
CA THR A 244 13.82 -19.88 -10.32
C THR A 244 12.74 -18.96 -9.73
N LEU A 245 13.00 -17.66 -9.66
CA LEU A 245 12.07 -16.67 -9.13
C LEU A 245 10.76 -16.65 -9.94
N ARG A 246 10.83 -16.72 -11.28
CA ARG A 246 9.63 -16.80 -12.15
C ARG A 246 8.81 -18.06 -11.88
N LYS A 247 9.46 -19.21 -11.59
CA LYS A 247 8.76 -20.44 -11.19
C LYS A 247 8.03 -20.25 -9.85
N GLU A 248 8.68 -19.64 -8.87
CA GLU A 248 8.06 -19.33 -7.58
C GLU A 248 6.88 -18.35 -7.73
N GLN A 249 7.03 -17.31 -8.55
CA GLN A 249 5.94 -16.38 -8.86
C GLN A 249 4.73 -17.09 -9.48
N ALA A 250 4.96 -17.99 -10.42
CA ALA A 250 3.90 -18.76 -11.08
C ALA A 250 3.23 -19.76 -10.11
N ALA A 251 4.02 -20.45 -9.28
CA ALA A 251 3.52 -21.44 -8.32
C ALA A 251 2.70 -20.81 -7.19
N ARG A 252 3.18 -19.70 -6.63
CA ARG A 252 2.56 -19.02 -5.49
C ARG A 252 1.63 -17.88 -5.90
N LYS A 253 1.60 -17.52 -7.18
CA LYS A 253 0.77 -16.47 -7.79
C LYS A 253 0.94 -15.09 -7.14
N PHE A 254 2.13 -14.76 -6.66
CA PHE A 254 2.42 -13.43 -6.13
C PHE A 254 2.88 -12.46 -7.22
N THR A 255 2.65 -11.18 -6.99
CA THR A 255 3.11 -10.11 -7.86
C THR A 255 4.19 -9.27 -7.17
N VAL A 256 5.13 -8.76 -7.98
CA VAL A 256 6.14 -7.81 -7.52
C VAL A 256 5.90 -6.47 -8.18
N THR A 257 5.65 -5.45 -7.37
CA THR A 257 5.54 -4.07 -7.82
C THR A 257 6.82 -3.34 -7.46
N GLY A 258 7.58 -2.92 -8.46
CA GLY A 258 8.79 -2.14 -8.28
C GLY A 258 8.49 -0.65 -8.12
N ILE A 259 9.24 0.01 -7.25
CA ILE A 259 9.28 1.48 -7.12
C ILE A 259 10.73 1.89 -7.26
N LEU A 260 11.04 2.58 -8.34
CA LEU A 260 12.37 3.09 -8.62
C LEU A 260 12.49 4.52 -8.11
N LEU A 261 13.38 4.71 -7.13
CA LEU A 261 13.72 6.01 -6.55
C LEU A 261 14.79 6.67 -7.43
N ASP A 262 14.45 6.97 -8.67
CA ASP A 262 15.40 7.52 -9.62
C ASP A 262 15.43 9.05 -9.60
N ALA A 263 16.62 9.61 -9.79
CA ALA A 263 16.83 11.05 -9.94
C ALA A 263 16.67 11.50 -11.40
N GLY A 264 15.87 10.78 -12.21
CA GLY A 264 15.64 11.10 -13.63
C GLY A 264 16.58 10.41 -14.61
N ASN A 265 17.24 9.32 -14.22
CA ASN A 265 18.03 8.49 -15.13
C ASN A 265 17.13 7.45 -15.82
N PRO A 266 16.87 7.55 -17.15
CA PRO A 266 15.92 6.69 -17.84
C PRO A 266 16.37 5.23 -17.95
N ASP A 267 17.64 4.93 -17.77
CA ASP A 267 18.21 3.59 -18.00
C ASP A 267 18.15 2.67 -16.77
N MET A 268 17.56 3.12 -15.67
CA MET A 268 17.56 2.36 -14.41
C MET A 268 16.53 1.22 -14.31
N ASP A 269 15.57 1.09 -15.24
CA ASP A 269 14.51 0.06 -15.20
C ASP A 269 15.00 -1.36 -15.36
N PHE A 270 16.11 -1.53 -16.05
CA PHE A 270 16.56 -2.86 -16.46
C PHE A 270 16.75 -3.80 -15.26
N SER A 271 17.08 -3.27 -14.10
CA SER A 271 17.26 -4.05 -12.87
C SER A 271 15.95 -4.65 -12.34
N LEU A 272 14.84 -3.95 -12.47
CA LEU A 272 13.54 -4.36 -11.96
C LEU A 272 12.67 -5.10 -12.98
N THR A 273 12.81 -4.75 -14.26
CA THR A 273 12.03 -5.33 -15.37
C THR A 273 12.03 -6.86 -15.42
N PRO A 274 13.12 -7.57 -15.08
CA PRO A 274 13.14 -9.04 -15.18
C PRO A 274 12.18 -9.76 -14.23
N PHE A 275 11.78 -9.12 -13.10
CA PHE A 275 10.96 -9.77 -12.08
C PHE A 275 9.75 -8.96 -11.59
N CYS A 276 9.65 -7.67 -11.92
CA CYS A 276 8.51 -6.84 -11.56
C CYS A 276 7.44 -6.88 -12.66
N GLN A 277 6.18 -7.04 -12.27
CA GLN A 277 5.03 -6.94 -13.18
C GLN A 277 4.62 -5.49 -13.44
N LYS A 278 4.94 -4.59 -12.51
CA LYS A 278 4.68 -3.16 -12.63
C LYS A 278 5.81 -2.39 -11.99
N ILE A 279 6.22 -1.32 -12.64
CA ILE A 279 7.27 -0.43 -12.14
C ILE A 279 6.71 0.99 -12.12
N TYR A 280 6.93 1.69 -11.02
CA TYR A 280 6.69 3.10 -10.85
C TYR A 280 8.03 3.82 -10.71
N ARG A 281 8.15 4.98 -11.36
CA ARG A 281 9.32 5.84 -11.27
C ARG A 281 8.99 7.14 -10.55
N THR A 282 9.82 7.53 -9.62
CA THR A 282 9.66 8.82 -8.90
C THR A 282 9.95 10.03 -9.78
N SER A 283 10.70 9.86 -10.87
CA SER A 283 10.96 10.91 -11.86
C SER A 283 9.79 11.18 -12.82
N GLU A 284 8.99 10.17 -13.12
CA GLU A 284 7.88 10.26 -14.08
C GLU A 284 6.56 10.66 -13.41
N LEU A 285 6.36 10.25 -12.17
CA LEU A 285 5.13 10.45 -11.43
C LEU A 285 5.43 11.22 -10.15
N ALA A 286 4.60 12.21 -9.84
CA ALA A 286 4.65 12.82 -8.53
C ALA A 286 4.49 11.72 -7.46
N GLY A 287 5.24 11.80 -6.35
CA GLY A 287 5.20 10.79 -5.29
C GLY A 287 3.79 10.46 -4.80
N ASP A 288 2.89 11.44 -4.85
CA ASP A 288 1.46 11.26 -4.54
C ASP A 288 0.73 10.34 -5.53
N GLU A 289 1.10 10.36 -6.81
CA GLU A 289 0.49 9.51 -7.84
C GLU A 289 0.92 8.06 -7.69
N ILE A 290 2.18 7.84 -7.30
CA ILE A 290 2.70 6.51 -6.97
C ILE A 290 1.92 5.93 -5.80
N VAL A 291 1.77 6.70 -4.71
CA VAL A 291 1.02 6.26 -3.53
C VAL A 291 -0.46 6.01 -3.87
N ARG A 292 -1.09 6.89 -4.66
CA ARG A 292 -2.47 6.65 -5.17
C ARG A 292 -2.56 5.36 -5.98
N GLY A 293 -1.58 5.09 -6.84
CA GLY A 293 -1.51 3.88 -7.63
C GLY A 293 -1.38 2.62 -6.78
N LEU A 294 -0.53 2.65 -5.75
CA LEU A 294 -0.38 1.55 -4.78
C LEU A 294 -1.65 1.31 -3.98
N VAL A 295 -2.29 2.38 -3.51
CA VAL A 295 -3.56 2.32 -2.77
C VAL A 295 -4.65 1.71 -3.65
N ALA A 296 -4.78 2.15 -4.90
CA ALA A 296 -5.79 1.64 -5.83
C ALA A 296 -5.61 0.16 -6.20
N GLN A 297 -4.37 -0.34 -6.20
CA GLN A 297 -4.09 -1.76 -6.44
C GLN A 297 -4.41 -2.65 -5.23
N ARG A 298 -4.44 -2.07 -4.03
CA ARG A 298 -4.53 -2.78 -2.76
C ARG A 298 -5.92 -2.66 -2.09
N MET A 299 -6.80 -1.83 -2.65
CA MET A 299 -8.21 -1.73 -2.25
C MET A 299 -9.12 -2.57 -3.15
#